data_452f80b08c7cbb2f96f6ca3395fdc265
#
_entry.id   452f80b08c7cbb2f96f6ca3395fdc265
#
_cell.length_a   1.000
_cell.length_b   1.000
_cell.length_c   1.000
_cell.angle_alpha   90.00
_cell.angle_beta   90.00
_cell.angle_gamma   90.00
#
_symmetry.space_group_name_H-M   'P 1'
#
loop_
_entity.id
_entity.type
_entity.pdbx_description
1 polymer ?
#
loop_
_entity_poly.entity_id
_entity_poly.type
_entity_poly.pdbx_seq_one_letter_code
_entity_poly.pdbx_strand_id
1 'polypeptide(L)'
;MIRRRLIVHGRVQGVGFRWAIARGVAGWAQNRADGTVEAVLEGEPEAVEAVVRLSREGPRGAQVERVEVAEEEPEALRGFVTR
;
A
#
# COMPACT_ATOMS: atom_id res chain seq x y z
N MET A 1 11.90 2.05 -11.69
CA MET A 1 11.08 1.26 -10.74
C MET A 1 11.49 1.59 -9.31
N ILE A 2 10.52 1.85 -8.48
CA ILE A 2 10.77 2.10 -7.06
C ILE A 2 9.97 1.12 -6.21
N ARG A 3 10.38 0.99 -4.94
CA ARG A 3 9.68 0.18 -3.94
C ARG A 3 9.46 1.01 -2.68
N ARG A 4 8.25 0.94 -2.15
CA ARG A 4 7.90 1.59 -0.89
C ARG A 4 7.20 0.58 0.01
N ARG A 5 7.56 0.59 1.29
CA ARG A 5 6.85 -0.18 2.31
C ARG A 5 6.01 0.79 3.12
N LEU A 6 4.74 0.44 3.31
CA LEU A 6 3.80 1.27 4.06
C LEU A 6 3.33 0.53 5.30
N ILE A 7 3.17 1.27 6.39
CA ILE A 7 2.42 0.79 7.55
C ILE A 7 1.29 1.79 7.75
N VAL A 8 0.07 1.35 7.54
CA VAL A 8 -1.11 2.20 7.63
C VAL A 8 -1.77 2.00 9.00
N HIS A 9 -1.86 3.08 9.76
CA HIS A 9 -2.48 3.08 11.09
C HIS A 9 -3.87 3.69 11.00
N GLY A 10 -4.82 3.10 11.72
CA GLY A 10 -6.19 3.57 11.77
C GLY A 10 -7.17 2.46 11.47
N ARG A 11 -8.43 2.84 11.26
CA ARG A 11 -9.47 1.88 10.91
C ARG A 11 -9.47 1.65 9.41
N VAL A 12 -8.55 0.85 8.95
CA VAL A 12 -8.42 0.51 7.54
C VAL A 12 -8.68 -0.97 7.43
N GLN A 13 -9.93 -1.35 7.43
CA GLN A 13 -10.24 -2.76 7.32
C GLN A 13 -9.94 -3.27 5.93
N GLY A 14 -8.97 -4.18 5.85
CA GLY A 14 -8.80 -5.16 4.80
C GLY A 14 -9.17 -4.75 3.38
N VAL A 15 -9.07 -3.49 3.08
CA VAL A 15 -9.45 -3.00 1.78
C VAL A 15 -8.29 -3.32 0.87
N GLY A 16 -8.45 -4.36 0.11
CA GLY A 16 -7.45 -4.76 -0.83
C GLY A 16 -7.09 -3.59 -1.72
N PHE A 17 -5.92 -3.10 -1.63
CA PHE A 17 -5.33 -2.01 -2.36
C PHE A 17 -5.71 -2.00 -3.85
N ARG A 18 -7.00 -1.80 -4.13
CA ARG A 18 -7.54 -1.76 -5.50
C ARG A 18 -6.84 -0.72 -6.35
N TRP A 19 -6.40 0.34 -5.69
CA TRP A 19 -5.65 1.40 -6.37
C TRP A 19 -4.35 0.87 -6.96
N ALA A 20 -3.67 -0.03 -6.26
CA ALA A 20 -2.43 -0.61 -6.73
C ALA A 20 -2.68 -1.45 -7.98
N ILE A 21 -3.70 -2.30 -7.92
CA ILE A 21 -4.06 -3.16 -9.05
C ILE A 21 -4.45 -2.31 -10.25
N ALA A 22 -5.28 -1.30 -10.04
CA ALA A 22 -5.77 -0.44 -11.12
C ALA A 22 -4.64 0.34 -11.80
N ARG A 23 -3.56 0.62 -11.09
CA ARG A 23 -2.43 1.37 -11.61
C ARG A 23 -1.24 0.51 -12.03
N GLY A 24 -1.42 -0.81 -12.02
CA GLY A 24 -0.35 -1.74 -12.41
C GLY A 24 0.81 -1.79 -11.43
N VAL A 25 0.59 -1.44 -10.18
CA VAL A 25 1.60 -1.53 -9.13
C VAL A 25 1.64 -2.95 -8.61
N ALA A 26 2.84 -3.52 -8.52
CA ALA A 26 3.06 -4.84 -7.97
C ALA A 26 3.30 -4.77 -6.46
N GLY A 27 3.13 -5.87 -5.77
CA GLY A 27 3.41 -5.95 -4.34
C GLY A 27 2.41 -6.80 -3.58
N TRP A 28 2.19 -6.43 -2.33
CA TRP A 28 1.25 -7.15 -1.47
C TRP A 28 0.79 -6.26 -0.33
N ALA A 29 -0.32 -6.66 0.28
CA ALA A 29 -0.83 -6.02 1.48
C ALA A 29 -1.33 -7.10 2.45
N GLN A 30 -1.18 -6.85 3.75
CA GLN A 30 -1.66 -7.77 4.77
C GLN A 30 -2.09 -7.01 6.02
N ASN A 31 -3.12 -7.54 6.70
CA ASN A 31 -3.50 -7.05 8.00
C ASN A 31 -2.55 -7.62 9.04
N ARG A 32 -2.10 -6.78 9.96
CA ARG A 32 -1.20 -7.21 11.05
C ARG A 32 -1.99 -7.43 12.32
N ALA A 33 -1.40 -8.20 13.24
CA ALA A 33 -2.05 -8.52 14.51
C ALA A 33 -2.36 -7.28 15.35
N ASP A 34 -1.60 -6.21 15.17
CA ASP A 34 -1.79 -4.96 15.92
C ASP A 34 -2.86 -4.04 15.31
N GLY A 35 -3.55 -4.50 14.27
CA GLY A 35 -4.61 -3.73 13.63
C GLY A 35 -4.14 -2.82 12.50
N THR A 36 -2.82 -2.74 12.26
CA THR A 36 -2.31 -1.97 11.12
C THR A 36 -2.35 -2.79 9.85
N VAL A 37 -2.19 -2.11 8.71
CA VAL A 37 -2.03 -2.77 7.42
C VAL A 37 -0.61 -2.51 6.94
N GLU A 38 0.09 -3.58 6.59
CA GLU A 38 1.41 -3.47 5.98
C GLU A 38 1.26 -3.71 4.48
N ALA A 39 1.91 -2.87 3.67
CA ALA A 39 1.89 -3.03 2.23
C ALA A 39 3.26 -2.77 1.62
N VAL A 40 3.55 -3.47 0.55
CA VAL A 40 4.75 -3.24 -0.27
C VAL A 40 4.28 -2.91 -1.67
N LEU A 41 4.81 -1.84 -2.23
CA LEU A 41 4.42 -1.34 -3.54
C LEU A 41 5.65 -1.21 -4.42
N GLU A 42 5.61 -1.81 -5.61
CA GLU A 42 6.68 -1.68 -6.60
C GLU A 42 6.10 -1.28 -7.94
N GLY A 43 6.79 -0.41 -8.65
CA GLY A 43 6.38 -0.01 -9.99
C GLY A 43 6.96 1.33 -10.40
N GLU A 44 6.35 1.92 -11.41
CA GLU A 44 6.74 3.23 -11.86
C GLU A 44 6.54 4.25 -10.74
N PRO A 45 7.47 5.21 -10.58
CA PRO A 45 7.39 6.16 -9.47
C PRO A 45 6.04 6.86 -9.36
N GLU A 46 5.50 7.35 -10.47
CA GLU A 46 4.22 8.06 -10.46
C GLU A 46 3.08 7.18 -9.95
N ALA A 47 3.07 5.91 -10.36
CA ALA A 47 2.02 4.98 -9.97
C ALA A 47 2.13 4.63 -8.48
N VAL A 48 3.34 4.34 -8.01
CA VAL A 48 3.58 4.02 -6.60
C VAL A 48 3.23 5.22 -5.71
N GLU A 49 3.67 6.41 -6.10
CA GLU A 49 3.38 7.63 -5.35
C GLU A 49 1.88 7.93 -5.29
N ALA A 50 1.16 7.65 -6.37
CA ALA A 50 -0.30 7.81 -6.39
C ALA A 50 -0.96 6.88 -5.37
N VAL A 51 -0.51 5.62 -5.29
CA VAL A 51 -1.06 4.67 -4.31
C VAL A 51 -0.73 5.09 -2.89
N VAL A 52 0.47 5.60 -2.64
CA VAL A 52 0.85 6.12 -1.32
C VAL A 52 -0.08 7.26 -0.92
N ARG A 53 -0.35 8.18 -1.83
CA ARG A 53 -1.24 9.32 -1.61
C ARG A 53 -2.66 8.86 -1.27
N LEU A 54 -3.18 7.92 -2.05
CA LEU A 54 -4.51 7.35 -1.81
C LEU A 54 -4.58 6.60 -0.48
N SER A 55 -3.49 5.94 -0.10
CA SER A 55 -3.42 5.23 1.19
C SER A 55 -3.55 6.19 2.37
N ARG A 56 -3.03 7.42 2.23
CA ARG A 56 -3.14 8.43 3.28
C ARG A 56 -4.57 8.96 3.43
N GLU A 57 -5.29 9.03 2.33
CA GLU A 57 -6.69 9.44 2.35
C GLU A 57 -7.58 8.31 2.85
N GLY A 58 -7.24 7.09 2.50
CA GLY A 58 -8.00 5.91 2.81
C GLY A 58 -9.24 5.75 1.92
N PRO A 59 -9.84 4.57 1.92
CA PRO A 59 -11.10 4.37 1.25
C PRO A 59 -12.24 5.05 2.02
N ARG A 60 -13.35 5.24 1.35
CA ARG A 60 -14.52 5.84 1.95
C ARG A 60 -14.94 5.10 3.22
N GLY A 61 -15.10 5.83 4.30
CA GLY A 61 -15.45 5.26 5.60
C GLY A 61 -14.27 4.80 6.45
N ALA A 62 -13.07 4.82 5.90
CA ALA A 62 -11.87 4.51 6.68
C ALA A 62 -11.38 5.76 7.41
N GLN A 63 -10.71 5.53 8.53
CA GLN A 63 -10.05 6.58 9.31
C GLN A 63 -8.57 6.28 9.35
N VAL A 64 -7.82 6.90 8.47
CA VAL A 64 -6.37 6.76 8.44
C VAL A 64 -5.77 7.78 9.39
N GLU A 65 -5.08 7.30 10.42
CA GLU A 65 -4.44 8.18 11.39
C GLU A 65 -3.08 8.65 10.90
N ARG A 66 -2.30 7.73 10.35
CA ARG A 66 -1.00 8.04 9.76
C ARG A 66 -0.54 6.90 8.88
N VAL A 67 0.39 7.20 7.99
CA VAL A 67 1.03 6.20 7.14
C VAL A 67 2.54 6.38 7.29
N GLU A 68 3.20 5.30 7.69
CA GLU A 68 4.66 5.27 7.71
C GLU A 68 5.12 4.76 6.35
N VAL A 69 6.07 5.43 5.75
CA VAL A 69 6.58 5.09 4.42
C VAL A 69 8.09 4.90 4.50
N ALA A 70 8.56 3.76 4.03
CA ALA A 70 9.98 3.47 3.94
C ALA A 70 10.37 3.18 2.50
N GLU A 71 11.53 3.64 2.09
CA GLU A 71 12.10 3.34 0.79
C GLU A 71 12.89 2.04 0.89
N GLU A 72 12.74 1.18 -0.11
CA GLU A 72 13.44 -0.10 -0.17
C GLU A 72 13.90 -0.36 -1.60
N GLU A 73 14.80 -1.31 -1.75
CA GLU A 73 15.25 -1.75 -3.07
C GLU A 73 14.20 -2.64 -3.71
N PRO A 74 13.85 -2.40 -4.97
CA PRO A 74 12.91 -3.27 -5.68
C PRO A 74 13.39 -4.71 -5.78
N GLU A 75 12.44 -5.63 -5.72
CA GLU A 75 12.70 -7.07 -5.85
C GLU A 75 12.06 -7.67 -7.09
N ALA A 76 11.56 -6.82 -7.98
CA ALA A 76 10.91 -7.23 -9.23
C ALA A 76 9.68 -8.12 -8.97
N LEU A 77 8.85 -7.71 -8.03
CA LEU A 77 7.60 -8.41 -7.74
C LEU A 77 6.65 -8.34 -8.93
N ARG A 78 5.80 -9.35 -9.08
CA ARG A 78 4.80 -9.40 -10.14
C ARG A 78 3.42 -9.53 -9.53
N GLY A 79 2.49 -8.71 -10.05
CA GLY A 79 1.12 -8.72 -9.59
C GLY A 79 0.98 -8.17 -8.18
N PHE A 80 -0.25 -8.03 -7.74
CA PHE A 80 -0.55 -7.54 -6.40
C PHE A 80 -1.41 -8.56 -5.66
N VAL A 81 -0.96 -8.95 -4.46
CA VAL A 81 -1.59 -9.98 -3.66
C VAL A 81 -2.02 -9.41 -2.31
N THR A 82 -3.22 -9.73 -1.88
CA THR A 82 -3.67 -9.46 -0.51
C THR A 82 -3.48 -10.73 0.30
N ARG A 83 -2.75 -10.63 1.38
CA ARG A 83 -2.44 -11.76 2.26
C ARG A 83 -3.35 -11.84 3.47
#